data_a0a7591a8dd9cbaf6a209e4438143495
#
_entry.id   a0a7591a8dd9cbaf6a209e4438143495
#
_cell.length_a   1.000
_cell.length_b   1.000
_cell.length_c   1.000
_cell.angle_alpha   90.00
_cell.angle_beta   90.00
_cell.angle_gamma   90.00
#
_symmetry.space_group_name_H-M   'P 1'
#
loop_
_entity.id
_entity.type
_entity.pdbx_description
1 polymer ?
#
loop_
_entity_poly.entity_id
_entity_poly.type
_entity_poly.pdbx_seq_one_letter_code
_entity_poly.pdbx_strand_id
1 'polypeptide(L)'
;VAVHDFGSTKPRVTYEKGGVQHEIECDFIAGCDGFHGVCRASVPGTAIRTYEREYPFGWLGILSDTPPVDMELFYASHEHGFALCSMRSTTRSRCYVQVPLTDRVGDWPDERFWGELRRRIDPDAAAKIVTGPSIEKSIAPLRSFVAEPMRFGRLFLAGDAAHIVPPTGAKGLN
;
A
#
# COMPACT_ATOMS: atom_id res chain seq x y z
N VAL A 1 -7.45 14.88 -15.85
CA VAL A 1 -7.24 15.86 -14.78
C VAL A 1 -5.90 16.53 -14.99
N ALA A 2 -5.84 17.87 -14.81
CA ALA A 2 -4.58 18.61 -14.74
C ALA A 2 -4.68 19.74 -13.71
N VAL A 3 -3.54 20.14 -13.16
CA VAL A 3 -3.43 21.21 -12.17
C VAL A 3 -2.62 22.37 -12.75
N HIS A 4 -3.08 23.60 -12.55
CA HIS A 4 -2.51 24.80 -13.14
C HIS A 4 -2.33 25.91 -12.11
N ASP A 5 -1.41 26.82 -12.37
CA ASP A 5 -1.22 28.09 -11.67
C ASP A 5 -1.08 27.99 -10.14
N PHE A 6 -0.69 26.82 -9.63
CA PHE A 6 -0.54 26.56 -8.20
C PHE A 6 0.63 27.32 -7.54
N GLY A 7 1.48 27.96 -8.33
CA GLY A 7 2.44 28.98 -7.87
C GLY A 7 1.84 30.36 -7.67
N SER A 8 0.63 30.62 -8.15
CA SER A 8 -0.08 31.89 -8.06
C SER A 8 -1.08 31.93 -6.90
N THR A 9 -1.85 33.02 -6.80
CA THR A 9 -2.93 33.18 -5.81
C THR A 9 -4.23 32.48 -6.21
N LYS A 10 -4.35 32.01 -7.46
CA LYS A 10 -5.56 31.42 -8.03
C LYS A 10 -5.24 30.12 -8.77
N PRO A 11 -4.94 29.04 -8.05
CA PRO A 11 -4.74 27.75 -8.67
C PRO A 11 -6.03 27.22 -9.28
N ARG A 12 -5.89 26.40 -10.34
CA ARG A 12 -7.01 25.83 -11.08
C ARG A 12 -6.82 24.34 -11.29
N VAL A 13 -7.91 23.60 -11.30
CA VAL A 13 -7.97 22.20 -11.67
C VAL A 13 -8.88 22.04 -12.88
N THR A 14 -8.38 21.41 -13.92
CA THR A 14 -9.20 21.00 -15.07
C THR A 14 -9.46 19.51 -15.03
N TYR A 15 -10.68 19.10 -15.33
CA TYR A 15 -11.09 17.70 -15.38
C TYR A 15 -12.15 17.46 -16.44
N GLU A 16 -12.28 16.22 -16.86
CA GLU A 16 -13.30 15.77 -17.79
C GLU A 16 -14.39 14.97 -17.06
N LYS A 17 -15.64 15.26 -17.37
CA LYS A 17 -16.80 14.51 -16.91
C LYS A 17 -17.82 14.39 -18.04
N GLY A 18 -18.15 13.14 -18.42
CA GLY A 18 -19.11 12.89 -19.51
C GLY A 18 -18.68 13.46 -20.88
N GLY A 19 -17.37 13.49 -21.17
CA GLY A 19 -16.83 14.05 -22.42
C GLY A 19 -16.77 15.59 -22.46
N VAL A 20 -17.11 16.27 -21.34
CA VAL A 20 -17.07 17.72 -21.22
C VAL A 20 -15.93 18.11 -20.27
N GLN A 21 -15.12 19.09 -20.70
CA GLN A 21 -14.10 19.68 -19.84
C GLN A 21 -14.73 20.69 -18.88
N HIS A 22 -14.26 20.64 -17.65
CA HIS A 22 -14.64 21.54 -16.56
C HIS A 22 -13.39 22.13 -15.93
N GLU A 23 -13.53 23.33 -15.36
CA GLU A 23 -12.49 24.01 -14.62
C GLU A 23 -13.02 24.44 -13.25
N ILE A 24 -12.17 24.32 -12.23
CA ILE A 24 -12.43 24.80 -10.87
C ILE A 24 -11.29 25.73 -10.47
N GLU A 25 -11.56 26.99 -10.17
CA GLU A 25 -10.66 27.89 -9.45
C GLU A 25 -10.78 27.63 -7.95
N CYS A 26 -9.67 27.59 -7.23
CA CYS A 26 -9.63 27.29 -5.81
C CYS A 26 -8.52 28.06 -5.09
N ASP A 27 -8.52 28.05 -3.77
CA ASP A 27 -7.48 28.69 -2.98
C ASP A 27 -6.25 27.79 -2.82
N PHE A 28 -6.47 26.48 -2.73
CA PHE A 28 -5.42 25.46 -2.58
C PHE A 28 -5.82 24.17 -3.29
N ILE A 29 -4.81 23.38 -3.69
CA ILE A 29 -4.97 22.06 -4.27
C ILE A 29 -4.36 21.04 -3.30
N ALA A 30 -5.14 20.03 -2.90
CA ALA A 30 -4.65 18.86 -2.19
C ALA A 30 -4.46 17.71 -3.19
N GLY A 31 -3.22 17.37 -3.50
CA GLY A 31 -2.83 16.26 -4.36
C GLY A 31 -2.87 14.95 -3.60
N CYS A 32 -4.05 14.35 -3.50
CA CYS A 32 -4.33 13.06 -2.88
C CYS A 32 -4.57 11.97 -3.95
N ASP A 33 -3.88 12.08 -5.09
CA ASP A 33 -4.13 11.33 -6.33
C ASP A 33 -3.21 10.10 -6.49
N GLY A 34 -2.57 9.69 -5.39
CA GLY A 34 -1.76 8.48 -5.31
C GLY A 34 -0.38 8.60 -5.96
N PHE A 35 0.35 7.48 -5.98
CA PHE A 35 1.75 7.46 -6.46
C PHE A 35 1.88 7.83 -7.95
N HIS A 36 0.90 7.47 -8.77
CA HIS A 36 0.89 7.75 -10.21
C HIS A 36 0.05 8.96 -10.59
N GLY A 37 -0.37 9.76 -9.61
CA GLY A 37 -1.19 10.94 -9.81
C GLY A 37 -0.47 12.08 -10.55
N VAL A 38 -1.25 13.02 -11.06
CA VAL A 38 -0.74 14.15 -11.85
C VAL A 38 -0.15 15.26 -10.99
N CYS A 39 -0.58 15.38 -9.74
CA CYS A 39 -0.19 16.51 -8.88
C CYS A 39 1.32 16.58 -8.67
N ARG A 40 1.96 15.48 -8.25
CA ARG A 40 3.41 15.44 -8.10
C ARG A 40 4.14 15.65 -9.42
N ALA A 41 3.66 15.02 -10.49
CA ALA A 41 4.27 15.12 -11.81
C ALA A 41 4.20 16.55 -12.39
N SER A 42 3.27 17.39 -11.91
CA SER A 42 3.12 18.78 -12.33
C SER A 42 4.10 19.75 -11.64
N VAL A 43 4.73 19.34 -10.54
CA VAL A 43 5.76 20.16 -9.89
C VAL A 43 7.03 20.14 -10.74
N PRO A 44 7.65 21.31 -11.01
CA PRO A 44 8.89 21.37 -11.77
C PRO A 44 9.98 20.48 -11.15
N GLY A 45 10.65 19.65 -11.97
CA GLY A 45 11.65 18.69 -11.50
C GLY A 45 12.83 19.35 -10.75
N THR A 46 13.10 20.63 -10.98
CA THR A 46 14.11 21.42 -10.25
C THR A 46 13.65 21.85 -8.86
N ALA A 47 12.34 21.79 -8.58
CA ALA A 47 11.74 22.24 -7.33
C ALA A 47 11.35 21.06 -6.38
N ILE A 48 11.47 19.82 -6.85
CA ILE A 48 11.13 18.62 -6.09
C ILE A 48 12.30 17.64 -6.13
N ARG A 49 12.57 17.02 -5.00
CA ARG A 49 13.50 15.89 -4.87
C ARG A 49 12.73 14.67 -4.42
N THR A 50 13.03 13.52 -5.01
CA THR A 50 12.42 12.25 -4.62
C THR A 50 13.47 11.30 -4.09
N TYR A 51 13.10 10.55 -3.06
CA TYR A 51 13.88 9.46 -2.49
C TYR A 51 13.04 8.19 -2.61
N GLU A 52 13.61 7.17 -3.23
CA GLU A 52 12.91 5.90 -3.45
C GLU A 52 13.82 4.73 -3.11
N ARG A 53 13.22 3.71 -2.48
CA ARG A 53 13.84 2.41 -2.25
C ARG A 53 12.82 1.32 -2.53
N GLU A 54 13.10 0.49 -3.51
CA GLU A 54 12.39 -0.76 -3.75
C GLU A 54 13.03 -1.88 -2.94
N TYR A 55 12.21 -2.75 -2.36
CA TYR A 55 12.68 -3.92 -1.62
C TYR A 55 12.64 -5.15 -2.54
N PRO A 56 13.62 -6.07 -2.46
CA PRO A 56 13.66 -7.25 -3.33
C PRO A 56 12.64 -8.33 -2.93
N PHE A 57 11.65 -7.96 -2.15
CA PHE A 57 10.59 -8.83 -1.65
C PHE A 57 9.24 -8.11 -1.61
N GLY A 58 8.20 -8.89 -1.61
CA GLY A 58 6.82 -8.44 -1.45
C GLY A 58 6.10 -9.23 -0.38
N TRP A 59 4.86 -8.85 -0.14
CA TRP A 59 3.95 -9.58 0.73
C TRP A 59 2.94 -10.35 -0.10
N LEU A 60 3.05 -11.67 -0.08
CA LEU A 60 2.00 -12.55 -0.56
C LEU A 60 0.91 -12.58 0.51
N GLY A 61 -0.25 -12.02 0.18
CA GLY A 61 -1.42 -11.96 1.04
C GLY A 61 -2.54 -12.85 0.55
N ILE A 62 -3.23 -13.50 1.48
CA ILE A 62 -4.49 -14.17 1.21
C ILE A 62 -5.60 -13.58 2.09
N LEU A 63 -6.81 -13.56 1.56
CA LEU A 63 -8.05 -13.39 2.30
C LEU A 63 -8.77 -14.73 2.31
N SER A 64 -9.22 -15.20 3.47
CA SER A 64 -9.92 -16.48 3.60
C SER A 64 -11.06 -16.39 4.60
N ASP A 65 -12.15 -17.12 4.36
CA ASP A 65 -13.25 -17.30 5.31
C ASP A 65 -12.87 -18.36 6.36
N THR A 66 -11.87 -17.97 7.17
CA THR A 66 -11.38 -18.74 8.30
C THR A 66 -11.34 -17.86 9.55
N PRO A 67 -11.58 -18.40 10.76
CA PRO A 67 -11.43 -17.62 11.97
C PRO A 67 -9.99 -17.11 12.12
N PRO A 68 -9.79 -15.94 12.76
CA PRO A 68 -8.46 -15.42 13.02
C PRO A 68 -7.67 -16.30 13.99
N VAL A 69 -6.35 -16.25 13.87
CA VAL A 69 -5.43 -16.91 14.82
C VAL A 69 -5.57 -16.32 16.22
N ASP A 70 -5.75 -15.00 16.28
CA ASP A 70 -5.99 -14.24 17.49
C ASP A 70 -6.90 -13.03 17.17
N MET A 71 -7.46 -12.43 18.23
CA MET A 71 -8.24 -11.18 18.12
C MET A 71 -7.35 -9.98 17.86
N GLU A 72 -6.07 -10.07 18.18
CA GLU A 72 -5.06 -9.05 17.93
C GLU A 72 -4.30 -9.31 16.61
N LEU A 73 -3.63 -8.25 16.15
CA LEU A 73 -2.76 -8.32 14.99
C LEU A 73 -1.47 -9.06 15.39
N PHE A 74 -1.20 -10.17 14.71
CA PHE A 74 -0.07 -11.01 14.98
C PHE A 74 1.06 -10.78 13.97
N TYR A 75 2.22 -10.33 14.46
CA TYR A 75 3.44 -10.17 13.65
C TYR A 75 4.48 -11.22 14.03
N ALA A 76 5.14 -11.79 13.05
CA ALA A 76 6.25 -12.70 13.25
C ALA A 76 7.44 -12.34 12.37
N SER A 77 8.63 -12.38 12.95
CA SER A 77 9.91 -12.30 12.22
C SER A 77 10.56 -13.67 12.27
N HIS A 78 10.91 -14.21 11.13
CA HIS A 78 11.48 -15.55 10.96
C HIS A 78 12.64 -15.52 9.97
N GLU A 79 13.54 -16.49 9.99
CA GLU A 79 14.65 -16.60 9.01
C GLU A 79 14.16 -16.68 7.56
N HIS A 80 12.99 -17.27 7.32
CA HIS A 80 12.33 -17.32 6.01
C HIS A 80 11.59 -16.01 5.67
N GLY A 81 11.70 -14.98 6.49
CA GLY A 81 11.04 -13.70 6.29
C GLY A 81 9.80 -13.50 7.16
N PHE A 82 9.25 -12.34 7.05
CA PHE A 82 8.11 -11.85 7.82
C PHE A 82 6.81 -12.63 7.55
N ALA A 83 5.98 -12.75 8.58
CA ALA A 83 4.60 -13.22 8.50
C ALA A 83 3.66 -12.34 9.34
N LEU A 84 2.40 -12.28 8.94
CA LEU A 84 1.37 -11.50 9.63
C LEU A 84 0.03 -12.22 9.55
N CYS A 85 -0.71 -12.24 10.66
CA CYS A 85 -2.11 -12.65 10.72
C CYS A 85 -2.96 -11.49 11.23
N SER A 86 -4.03 -11.17 10.52
CA SER A 86 -4.93 -10.05 10.82
C SER A 86 -6.38 -10.53 10.78
N MET A 87 -7.11 -10.24 11.84
CA MET A 87 -8.56 -10.41 11.88
C MET A 87 -9.24 -9.40 10.96
N ARG A 88 -10.20 -9.85 10.14
CA ARG A 88 -11.15 -8.99 9.42
C ARG A 88 -12.54 -9.07 10.01
N SER A 89 -12.89 -10.26 10.51
CA SER A 89 -14.07 -10.55 11.33
C SER A 89 -13.80 -11.81 12.14
N THR A 90 -14.75 -12.23 12.96
CA THR A 90 -14.65 -13.49 13.71
C THR A 90 -14.61 -14.75 12.82
N THR A 91 -14.98 -14.61 11.54
CA THR A 91 -15.03 -15.70 10.55
C THR A 91 -14.16 -15.44 9.32
N ARG A 92 -13.42 -14.33 9.27
CA ARG A 92 -12.59 -13.95 8.12
C ARG A 92 -11.25 -13.41 8.57
N SER A 93 -10.19 -13.92 7.99
CA SER A 93 -8.81 -13.51 8.25
C SER A 93 -8.07 -13.07 7.00
N ARG A 94 -7.11 -12.17 7.17
CA ARG A 94 -6.13 -11.77 6.15
C ARG A 94 -4.74 -12.09 6.68
N CYS A 95 -4.03 -12.95 5.97
CA CYS A 95 -2.69 -13.37 6.35
C CYS A 95 -1.68 -13.03 5.26
N TYR A 96 -0.44 -12.79 5.65
CA TYR A 96 0.65 -12.44 4.74
C TYR A 96 1.91 -13.23 5.09
N VAL A 97 2.67 -13.58 4.04
CA VAL A 97 4.04 -14.06 4.16
C VAL A 97 4.93 -13.26 3.20
N GLN A 98 6.14 -12.96 3.64
CA GLN A 98 7.15 -12.33 2.77
C GLN A 98 7.62 -13.33 1.72
N VAL A 99 7.70 -12.88 0.46
CA VAL A 99 8.18 -13.70 -0.66
C VAL A 99 9.09 -12.86 -1.55
N PRO A 100 10.03 -13.46 -2.31
CA PRO A 100 10.78 -12.77 -3.34
C PRO A 100 9.83 -12.15 -4.40
N LEU A 101 10.20 -11.01 -4.98
CA LEU A 101 9.41 -10.41 -6.08
C LEU A 101 9.45 -11.23 -7.38
N THR A 102 10.34 -12.21 -7.48
CA THR A 102 10.40 -13.17 -8.60
C THR A 102 9.28 -14.19 -8.55
N ASP A 103 8.67 -14.40 -7.38
CA ASP A 103 7.58 -15.36 -7.20
C ASP A 103 6.29 -14.83 -7.84
N ARG A 104 5.48 -15.77 -8.29
CA ARG A 104 4.15 -15.48 -8.86
C ARG A 104 3.06 -16.08 -7.97
N VAL A 105 1.89 -15.47 -7.98
CA VAL A 105 0.74 -15.98 -7.22
C VAL A 105 0.42 -17.44 -7.54
N GLY A 106 0.58 -17.85 -8.81
CA GLY A 106 0.37 -19.23 -9.26
C GLY A 106 1.35 -20.26 -8.65
N ASP A 107 2.52 -19.82 -8.21
CA ASP A 107 3.52 -20.70 -7.57
C ASP A 107 3.17 -21.02 -6.10
N TRP A 108 2.11 -20.40 -5.58
CA TRP A 108 1.68 -20.47 -4.20
C TRP A 108 0.26 -21.03 -4.07
N PRO A 109 0.03 -22.33 -4.27
CA PRO A 109 -1.24 -22.95 -3.89
C PRO A 109 -1.51 -22.71 -2.39
N ASP A 110 -2.78 -22.75 -1.99
CA ASP A 110 -3.19 -22.41 -0.62
C ASP A 110 -2.48 -23.28 0.42
N GLU A 111 -2.31 -24.57 0.14
CA GLU A 111 -1.58 -25.51 1.00
C GLU A 111 -0.14 -25.04 1.28
N ARG A 112 0.58 -24.62 0.26
CA ARG A 112 1.94 -24.07 0.40
C ARG A 112 1.94 -22.80 1.24
N PHE A 113 1.00 -21.90 1.00
CA PHE A 113 0.86 -20.66 1.77
C PHE A 113 0.65 -20.95 3.25
N TRP A 114 -0.34 -21.80 3.58
CA TRP A 114 -0.65 -22.14 4.96
C TRP A 114 0.51 -22.88 5.65
N GLY A 115 1.22 -23.73 4.92
CA GLY A 115 2.42 -24.42 5.41
C GLY A 115 3.54 -23.45 5.79
N GLU A 116 3.81 -22.46 4.90
CA GLU A 116 4.82 -21.42 5.16
C GLU A 116 4.39 -20.47 6.29
N LEU A 117 3.12 -20.11 6.37
CA LEU A 117 2.61 -19.29 7.46
C LEU A 117 2.83 -19.98 8.82
N ARG A 118 2.43 -21.25 8.94
CA ARG A 118 2.64 -22.04 10.17
C ARG A 118 4.11 -22.15 10.55
N ARG A 119 5.01 -22.29 9.58
CA ARG A 119 6.45 -22.38 9.83
C ARG A 119 7.04 -21.11 10.42
N ARG A 120 6.49 -19.95 10.08
CA ARG A 120 7.04 -18.62 10.41
C ARG A 120 6.49 -18.01 11.69
N ILE A 121 5.45 -18.56 12.25
CA ILE A 121 4.83 -18.06 13.48
C ILE A 121 5.13 -19.00 14.65
N ASP A 122 4.86 -18.50 15.85
CA ASP A 122 4.99 -19.29 17.09
C ASP A 122 4.20 -20.60 17.01
N PRO A 123 4.73 -21.73 17.52
CA PRO A 123 4.06 -23.03 17.44
C PRO A 123 2.65 -23.06 18.06
N ASP A 124 2.42 -22.35 19.18
CA ASP A 124 1.12 -22.30 19.83
C ASP A 124 0.09 -21.52 18.99
N ALA A 125 0.55 -20.45 18.31
CA ALA A 125 -0.25 -19.72 17.35
C ALA A 125 -0.48 -20.55 16.07
N ALA A 126 0.54 -21.24 15.57
CA ALA A 126 0.44 -22.12 14.40
C ALA A 126 -0.58 -23.25 14.59
N ALA A 127 -0.67 -23.81 15.79
CA ALA A 127 -1.66 -24.83 16.13
C ALA A 127 -3.11 -24.32 16.07
N LYS A 128 -3.33 -23.02 16.24
CA LYS A 128 -4.66 -22.38 16.18
C LYS A 128 -5.09 -22.04 14.75
N ILE A 129 -4.18 -22.09 13.75
CA ILE A 129 -4.52 -21.75 12.36
C ILE A 129 -5.56 -22.73 11.82
N VAL A 130 -6.72 -22.21 11.48
CA VAL A 130 -7.71 -22.88 10.64
C VAL A 130 -7.43 -22.51 9.19
N THR A 131 -7.21 -23.50 8.35
CA THR A 131 -6.94 -23.30 6.91
C THR A 131 -8.21 -23.36 6.10
N GLY A 132 -8.26 -22.66 5.00
CA GLY A 132 -9.38 -22.66 4.06
C GLY A 132 -8.93 -22.13 2.67
N PRO A 133 -9.82 -22.19 1.69
CA PRO A 133 -9.53 -21.67 0.37
C PRO A 133 -9.33 -20.15 0.42
N SER A 134 -8.41 -19.63 -0.41
CA SER A 134 -8.26 -18.20 -0.58
C SER A 134 -9.39 -17.63 -1.43
N ILE A 135 -10.04 -16.57 -0.93
CA ILE A 135 -11.03 -15.77 -1.68
C ILE A 135 -10.29 -14.76 -2.57
N GLU A 136 -9.18 -14.26 -2.09
CA GLU A 136 -8.30 -13.31 -2.75
C GLU A 136 -6.84 -13.67 -2.43
N LYS A 137 -5.99 -13.59 -3.44
CA LYS A 137 -4.55 -13.82 -3.30
C LYS A 137 -3.79 -12.84 -4.19
N SER A 138 -2.81 -12.14 -3.62
CA SER A 138 -1.99 -11.17 -4.35
C SER A 138 -0.61 -11.04 -3.74
N ILE A 139 0.37 -10.62 -4.54
CA ILE A 139 1.69 -10.20 -4.07
C ILE A 139 1.77 -8.68 -4.20
N ALA A 140 1.95 -8.00 -3.08
CA ALA A 140 2.15 -6.57 -3.02
C ALA A 140 3.66 -6.27 -2.94
N PRO A 141 4.25 -5.62 -3.96
CA PRO A 141 5.63 -5.15 -3.88
C PRO A 141 5.74 -4.07 -2.81
N LEU A 142 6.88 -4.03 -2.11
CA LEU A 142 7.13 -3.04 -1.08
C LEU A 142 8.12 -2.00 -1.57
N ARG A 143 7.80 -0.73 -1.29
CA ARG A 143 8.69 0.40 -1.53
C ARG A 143 8.60 1.42 -0.41
N SER A 144 9.67 2.17 -0.23
CA SER A 144 9.66 3.45 0.46
C SER A 144 9.84 4.56 -0.55
N PHE A 145 9.06 5.61 -0.41
CA PHE A 145 9.12 6.77 -1.30
C PHE A 145 8.84 8.04 -0.50
N VAL A 146 9.57 9.12 -0.77
CA VAL A 146 9.30 10.46 -0.22
C VAL A 146 9.57 11.49 -1.31
N ALA A 147 8.67 12.45 -1.46
CA ALA A 147 8.83 13.65 -2.27
C ALA A 147 9.03 14.87 -1.37
N GLU A 148 10.07 15.64 -1.62
CA GLU A 148 10.39 16.87 -0.87
C GLU A 148 10.64 18.06 -1.80
N PRO A 149 10.03 19.22 -1.51
CA PRO A 149 9.04 19.48 -0.47
C PRO A 149 7.67 18.88 -0.82
N MET A 150 6.86 18.55 0.19
CA MET A 150 5.47 18.09 0.01
C MET A 150 4.51 19.24 -0.31
N ARG A 151 5.03 20.43 -0.51
CA ARG A 151 4.29 21.63 -0.88
C ARG A 151 5.05 22.41 -1.94
N PHE A 152 4.34 22.82 -2.97
CA PHE A 152 4.82 23.79 -3.96
C PHE A 152 3.76 24.88 -4.21
N GLY A 153 4.05 26.10 -3.74
CA GLY A 153 3.06 27.18 -3.80
C GLY A 153 1.78 26.83 -3.02
N ARG A 154 0.69 26.71 -3.74
CA ARG A 154 -0.64 26.35 -3.22
C ARG A 154 -1.04 24.90 -3.50
N LEU A 155 -0.13 24.10 -4.03
CA LEU A 155 -0.28 22.65 -4.17
C LEU A 155 0.38 21.95 -2.99
N PHE A 156 -0.38 21.07 -2.33
CA PHE A 156 0.07 20.20 -1.25
C PHE A 156 -0.05 18.76 -1.70
N LEU A 157 1.01 17.97 -1.55
CA LEU A 157 0.98 16.53 -1.78
C LEU A 157 0.62 15.81 -0.49
N ALA A 158 -0.23 14.80 -0.56
CA ALA A 158 -0.66 14.00 0.58
C ALA A 158 -0.83 12.52 0.20
N GLY A 159 -0.72 11.62 1.19
CA GLY A 159 -0.77 10.18 0.96
C GLY A 159 0.34 9.70 0.04
N ASP A 160 0.07 8.69 -0.80
CA ASP A 160 1.05 8.09 -1.71
C ASP A 160 1.59 9.07 -2.77
N ALA A 161 0.93 10.19 -3.01
CA ALA A 161 1.47 11.28 -3.84
C ALA A 161 2.70 11.92 -3.20
N ALA A 162 2.76 11.99 -1.88
CA ALA A 162 3.84 12.58 -1.09
C ALA A 162 4.85 11.55 -0.59
N HIS A 163 4.36 10.46 0.01
CA HIS A 163 5.22 9.45 0.60
C HIS A 163 4.55 8.07 0.64
N ILE A 164 5.37 7.03 0.53
CA ILE A 164 4.97 5.64 0.71
C ILE A 164 5.91 5.02 1.75
N VAL A 165 5.34 4.31 2.70
CA VAL A 165 6.07 3.49 3.65
C VAL A 165 5.56 2.06 3.62
N PRO A 166 6.41 1.04 3.82
CA PRO A 166 5.95 -0.33 3.98
C PRO A 166 4.91 -0.43 5.11
N PRO A 167 3.86 -1.25 4.94
CA PRO A 167 2.72 -1.27 5.87
C PRO A 167 3.02 -1.91 7.24
N THR A 168 4.25 -2.37 7.48
CA THR A 168 4.72 -3.01 8.72
C THR A 168 4.44 -2.24 10.00
N GLY A 169 4.42 -0.92 9.94
CA GLY A 169 4.18 -0.07 11.12
C GLY A 169 2.84 0.63 11.13
N ALA A 170 1.97 0.34 10.15
CA ALA A 170 0.68 1.03 9.95
C ALA A 170 0.81 2.58 9.90
N LYS A 171 1.90 3.08 9.32
CA LYS A 171 2.28 4.51 9.31
C LYS A 171 1.89 5.25 8.02
N GLY A 172 1.20 4.59 7.08
CA GLY A 172 0.89 5.19 5.77
C GLY A 172 -0.03 6.40 5.82
N LEU A 173 -0.79 6.56 6.90
CA LEU A 173 -1.69 7.72 7.11
C LEU A 173 -1.09 8.84 7.98
N ASN A 174 0.13 8.67 8.46
CA ASN A 174 0.77 9.64 9.37
C ASN A 174 1.66 10.61 8.60
#